data_082c017272e54c4b85ab07b740a0fa67
#
_entry.id   082c017272e54c4b85ab07b740a0fa67
#
_cell.length_a   1.000
_cell.length_b   1.000
_cell.length_c   1.000
_cell.angle_alpha   90.00
_cell.angle_beta   90.00
_cell.angle_gamma   90.00
#
_symmetry.space_group_name_H-M   'P 1'
#
loop_
_entity.id
_entity.type
_entity.pdbx_description
1 polymer ?
#
loop_
_entity_poly.entity_id
_entity_poly.type
_entity_poly.pdbx_seq_one_letter_code
_entity_poly.pdbx_strand_id
1 'polypeptide(L)'
;MSGRAPPGKWSHSRLKPVTDSLESVGFVSKGDRKLLNQKAQKDYYDKIVTRYVGFCARHSKDLDAAWLSLPRSASTDATRNPPASVSQSTKPAVPPGPSAATELSTLLLSLRKLREAVLATASTTPIAFSQRVHVFSIKVSIQARHPPSYFPSLRHLLDDLHTPSNPLPESELKDHISYLILDYACRQEDLAAAFELRARARRQYNYQSRDVDQTLQAIAHDNWILFWRVRKEVDSSMRAVMNWAEDRVRRHALKAVGKTYLSVDVAWIVEGCTGDHTWTWEKLAEKEKLGWEKEGDRIIIRKPRPKPKPEGNLTPIQESTG
;
A
#
# COMPACT_ATOMS: atom_id res chain seq x y z
N MET A 1 65.32 45.98 -13.83
CA MET A 1 65.17 44.58 -13.38
C MET A 1 63.76 44.41 -12.79
N SER A 2 62.89 43.77 -13.54
CA SER A 2 61.48 43.64 -13.26
C SER A 2 61.21 42.34 -12.50
N GLY A 3 60.82 42.44 -11.23
CA GLY A 3 60.48 41.29 -10.40
C GLY A 3 58.98 40.96 -10.50
N ARG A 4 58.68 39.83 -11.12
CA ARG A 4 57.31 39.27 -11.27
C ARG A 4 56.97 38.48 -10.01
N ALA A 5 55.87 38.86 -9.31
CA ALA A 5 55.31 38.11 -8.17
C ALA A 5 54.63 36.80 -8.63
N PRO A 6 54.69 35.69 -7.85
CA PRO A 6 54.04 34.44 -8.20
C PRO A 6 52.52 34.49 -7.98
N PRO A 7 51.74 33.72 -8.79
CA PRO A 7 50.30 33.73 -8.66
C PRO A 7 49.86 32.95 -7.41
N GLY A 8 49.01 33.57 -6.60
CA GLY A 8 48.43 33.00 -5.40
C GLY A 8 47.59 31.76 -5.73
N LYS A 9 47.80 30.68 -4.99
CA LYS A 9 46.99 29.44 -5.01
C LYS A 9 45.61 29.75 -4.46
N TRP A 10 44.63 29.77 -5.33
CA TRP A 10 43.24 29.82 -4.92
C TRP A 10 42.87 28.43 -4.37
N SER A 11 42.80 28.31 -3.05
CA SER A 11 42.27 27.15 -2.35
C SER A 11 40.74 27.18 -2.50
N HIS A 12 40.21 26.44 -3.49
CA HIS A 12 38.79 26.13 -3.53
C HIS A 12 38.49 25.18 -2.36
N SER A 13 38.09 25.75 -1.24
CA SER A 13 37.41 25.00 -0.18
C SER A 13 36.09 24.48 -0.74
N ARG A 14 36.11 23.29 -1.36
CA ARG A 14 34.89 22.56 -1.67
C ARG A 14 34.24 22.21 -0.34
N LEU A 15 33.20 22.94 0.02
CA LEU A 15 32.26 22.53 1.04
C LEU A 15 31.80 21.11 0.68
N LYS A 16 32.25 20.11 1.45
CA LYS A 16 31.76 18.75 1.30
C LYS A 16 30.24 18.81 1.50
N PRO A 17 29.42 18.28 0.58
CA PRO A 17 27.99 18.23 0.78
C PRO A 17 27.75 17.52 2.11
N VAL A 18 26.90 18.11 2.95
CA VAL A 18 26.48 17.51 4.22
C VAL A 18 25.73 16.23 3.85
N THR A 19 26.44 15.12 3.87
CA THR A 19 25.86 13.80 3.59
C THR A 19 24.96 13.46 4.76
N ASP A 20 23.69 13.16 4.51
CA ASP A 20 22.75 12.71 5.54
C ASP A 20 23.38 11.54 6.31
N SER A 21 23.34 11.59 7.62
CA SER A 21 23.95 10.58 8.49
C SER A 21 23.39 9.17 8.25
N LEU A 22 22.16 9.04 7.72
CA LEU A 22 21.56 7.76 7.33
C LEU A 22 22.07 7.28 5.97
N GLU A 23 22.39 8.20 5.05
CA GLU A 23 22.88 7.85 3.72
C GLU A 23 24.38 7.50 3.73
N SER A 24 25.13 8.02 4.70
CA SER A 24 26.58 7.77 4.85
C SER A 24 26.94 6.32 5.21
N VAL A 25 25.96 5.50 5.59
CA VAL A 25 26.10 4.09 5.92
C VAL A 25 25.71 3.25 4.71
N GLY A 26 26.58 2.30 4.33
CA GLY A 26 26.36 1.37 3.23
C GLY A 26 25.70 0.05 3.68
N PHE A 27 25.59 -0.89 2.74
CA PHE A 27 25.15 -2.25 3.01
C PHE A 27 26.32 -3.13 3.46
N VAL A 28 26.07 -4.03 4.42
CA VAL A 28 27.07 -5.02 4.88
C VAL A 28 27.47 -5.93 3.73
N SER A 29 26.53 -6.38 2.89
CA SER A 29 26.77 -7.20 1.71
C SER A 29 27.65 -6.51 0.65
N LYS A 30 27.76 -5.18 0.71
CA LYS A 30 28.65 -4.38 -0.16
C LYS A 30 29.96 -3.98 0.52
N GLY A 31 30.30 -4.60 1.66
CA GLY A 31 31.55 -4.42 2.37
C GLY A 31 31.58 -3.28 3.40
N ASP A 32 30.46 -2.58 3.67
CA ASP A 32 30.43 -1.58 4.74
C ASP A 32 30.33 -2.28 6.12
N ARG A 33 31.32 -2.02 6.99
CA ARG A 33 31.43 -2.63 8.32
C ARG A 33 30.88 -1.76 9.45
N LYS A 34 30.36 -0.57 9.16
CA LYS A 34 29.91 0.40 10.19
C LYS A 34 28.80 -0.15 11.09
N LEU A 35 27.92 -1.00 10.56
CA LEU A 35 26.79 -1.59 11.30
C LEU A 35 27.07 -3.01 11.84
N LEU A 36 28.30 -3.51 11.81
CA LEU A 36 28.63 -4.82 12.42
C LEU A 36 28.72 -4.75 13.96
N ASN A 37 28.77 -3.55 14.53
CA ASN A 37 28.82 -3.34 15.98
C ASN A 37 27.40 -3.07 16.52
N GLN A 38 27.02 -3.75 17.59
CA GLN A 38 25.72 -3.63 18.26
C GLN A 38 25.41 -2.18 18.68
N LYS A 39 26.40 -1.44 19.22
CA LYS A 39 26.21 -0.04 19.60
C LYS A 39 25.87 0.81 18.38
N ALA A 40 26.61 0.64 17.29
CA ALA A 40 26.34 1.35 16.05
C ALA A 40 24.97 1.02 15.45
N GLN A 41 24.51 -0.24 15.58
CA GLN A 41 23.14 -0.63 15.16
C GLN A 41 22.07 0.08 15.99
N LYS A 42 22.24 0.18 17.33
CA LYS A 42 21.31 0.91 18.20
C LYS A 42 21.28 2.40 17.88
N ASP A 43 22.46 3.03 17.76
CA ASP A 43 22.57 4.45 17.42
C ASP A 43 21.94 4.74 16.04
N TYR A 44 22.10 3.83 15.09
CA TYR A 44 21.51 3.95 13.77
C TYR A 44 20.00 3.76 13.78
N TYR A 45 19.50 2.81 14.58
CA TYR A 45 18.07 2.62 14.82
C TYR A 45 17.42 3.89 15.38
N ASP A 46 18.03 4.49 16.42
CA ASP A 46 17.51 5.72 17.04
C ASP A 46 17.45 6.89 16.04
N LYS A 47 18.44 7.01 15.17
CA LYS A 47 18.43 8.00 14.07
C LYS A 47 17.29 7.74 13.09
N ILE A 48 17.01 6.48 12.74
CA ILE A 48 15.89 6.12 11.86
C ILE A 48 14.57 6.47 12.52
N VAL A 49 14.39 6.15 13.83
CA VAL A 49 13.17 6.50 14.59
C VAL A 49 12.98 8.01 14.66
N THR A 50 14.04 8.78 14.93
CA THR A 50 14.00 10.24 14.94
C THR A 50 13.57 10.80 13.58
N ARG A 51 14.12 10.25 12.48
CA ARG A 51 13.74 10.64 11.12
C ARG A 51 12.28 10.30 10.80
N TYR A 52 11.81 9.13 11.23
CA TYR A 52 10.42 8.72 11.10
C TYR A 52 9.46 9.67 11.82
N VAL A 53 9.75 10.01 13.07
CA VAL A 53 8.95 10.98 13.85
C VAL A 53 8.93 12.33 13.14
N GLY A 54 10.09 12.79 12.66
CA GLY A 54 10.19 14.03 11.88
C GLY A 54 9.38 13.98 10.58
N PHE A 55 9.36 12.85 9.87
CA PHE A 55 8.54 12.64 8.69
C PHE A 55 7.04 12.75 9.03
N CYS A 56 6.57 12.04 10.04
CA CYS A 56 5.18 12.09 10.47
C CYS A 56 4.75 13.51 10.90
N ALA A 57 5.63 14.23 11.60
CA ALA A 57 5.35 15.59 12.04
C ALA A 57 5.25 16.59 10.86
N ARG A 58 6.17 16.50 9.89
CA ARG A 58 6.14 17.39 8.70
C ARG A 58 4.93 17.15 7.82
N HIS A 59 4.49 15.92 7.69
CA HIS A 59 3.37 15.53 6.82
C HIS A 59 2.06 15.30 7.59
N SER A 60 1.94 15.80 8.82
CA SER A 60 0.78 15.56 9.70
C SER A 60 -0.57 16.02 9.11
N LYS A 61 -0.58 16.98 8.19
CA LYS A 61 -1.80 17.49 7.53
C LYS A 61 -2.36 16.53 6.49
N ASP A 62 -1.48 15.76 5.82
CA ASP A 62 -1.86 14.78 4.80
C ASP A 62 -0.86 13.61 4.83
N LEU A 63 -0.89 12.90 5.94
CA LEU A 63 0.02 11.80 6.19
C LEU A 63 -0.24 10.62 5.23
N ASP A 64 -1.50 10.38 4.85
CA ASP A 64 -1.86 9.30 3.94
C ASP A 64 -1.29 9.53 2.53
N ALA A 65 -1.36 10.76 2.01
CA ALA A 65 -0.71 11.09 0.75
C ALA A 65 0.82 10.99 0.82
N ALA A 66 1.41 11.38 1.95
CA ALA A 66 2.86 11.23 2.15
C ALA A 66 3.30 9.75 2.13
N TRP A 67 2.52 8.85 2.76
CA TRP A 67 2.77 7.40 2.70
C TRP A 67 2.64 6.82 1.29
N LEU A 68 1.76 7.38 0.47
CA LEU A 68 1.51 6.95 -0.91
C LEU A 68 2.41 7.65 -1.95
N SER A 69 3.33 8.49 -1.51
CA SER A 69 4.20 9.28 -2.40
C SER A 69 5.22 8.44 -3.18
N LEU A 70 5.50 7.20 -2.75
CA LEU A 70 6.37 6.29 -3.52
C LEU A 70 5.65 5.77 -4.76
N PRO A 71 6.33 5.75 -5.93
CA PRO A 71 5.78 5.09 -7.11
C PRO A 71 5.55 3.61 -6.79
N ARG A 72 4.34 3.12 -7.04
CA ARG A 72 4.08 1.67 -6.98
C ARG A 72 4.97 0.99 -8.01
N SER A 73 5.86 0.11 -7.57
CA SER A 73 6.56 -0.77 -8.49
C SER A 73 5.50 -1.58 -9.23
N ALA A 74 5.32 -1.28 -10.52
CA ALA A 74 4.44 -2.05 -11.39
C ALA A 74 4.88 -3.51 -11.30
N SER A 75 3.95 -4.39 -10.97
CA SER A 75 4.08 -5.82 -11.23
C SER A 75 4.54 -5.98 -12.67
N THR A 76 5.56 -6.78 -12.86
CA THR A 76 6.24 -7.11 -14.11
C THR A 76 5.26 -7.34 -15.27
N ASP A 77 4.94 -6.29 -15.98
CA ASP A 77 4.47 -6.32 -17.36
C ASP A 77 5.06 -5.10 -18.06
N ALA A 78 6.39 -5.19 -18.27
CA ALA A 78 7.17 -4.13 -18.88
C ALA A 78 7.39 -4.46 -20.35
N THR A 79 6.45 -4.05 -21.19
CA THR A 79 6.74 -3.77 -22.58
C THR A 79 5.93 -2.54 -23.00
N ARG A 80 6.41 -1.33 -22.67
CA ARG A 80 6.17 -0.13 -23.48
C ARG A 80 7.04 1.04 -23.02
N ASN A 81 7.67 1.66 -24.01
CA ASN A 81 8.60 2.79 -23.92
C ASN A 81 8.08 3.97 -23.12
N PRO A 82 8.95 4.72 -22.42
CA PRO A 82 8.58 5.96 -21.74
C PRO A 82 8.33 7.09 -22.76
N PRO A 83 7.31 7.94 -22.57
CA PRO A 83 7.18 9.17 -23.34
C PRO A 83 8.22 10.19 -22.88
N ALA A 84 8.79 10.88 -23.87
CA ALA A 84 9.81 11.90 -23.74
C ALA A 84 9.38 13.07 -22.82
N SER A 85 10.33 13.51 -22.01
CA SER A 85 10.27 14.68 -21.17
C SER A 85 10.03 15.96 -21.96
N VAL A 86 9.01 16.72 -21.60
CA VAL A 86 8.87 18.11 -22.00
C VAL A 86 9.53 18.98 -20.96
N SER A 87 10.61 19.61 -21.34
CA SER A 87 11.32 20.66 -20.60
C SER A 87 10.45 21.91 -20.51
N GLN A 88 10.18 22.42 -19.31
CA GLN A 88 9.83 23.82 -19.16
C GLN A 88 10.66 24.47 -18.04
N SER A 89 11.43 25.44 -18.48
CA SER A 89 12.20 26.39 -17.67
C SER A 89 11.27 27.23 -16.81
N THR A 90 11.66 27.49 -15.54
CA THR A 90 11.49 28.82 -14.93
C THR A 90 12.14 28.90 -13.54
N LYS A 91 12.90 29.97 -13.35
CA LYS A 91 13.32 30.75 -12.16
C LYS A 91 13.87 30.02 -10.90
N PRO A 92 14.95 30.56 -10.28
CA PRO A 92 15.53 30.02 -9.09
C PRO A 92 14.64 30.31 -7.89
N ALA A 93 13.86 29.32 -7.48
CA ALA A 93 13.20 29.28 -6.19
C ALA A 93 14.14 28.60 -5.18
N VAL A 94 14.12 29.03 -3.94
CA VAL A 94 14.70 28.39 -2.77
C VAL A 94 14.53 26.87 -2.91
N PRO A 95 15.59 26.03 -2.71
CA PRO A 95 15.48 24.61 -2.91
C PRO A 95 14.34 24.07 -2.03
N PRO A 96 13.31 23.44 -2.60
CA PRO A 96 12.26 22.82 -1.80
C PRO A 96 12.92 21.76 -0.93
N GLY A 97 12.55 21.70 0.34
CA GLY A 97 12.98 20.62 1.24
C GLY A 97 12.74 19.24 0.59
N PRO A 98 13.41 18.17 1.07
CA PRO A 98 13.29 16.86 0.46
C PRO A 98 11.82 16.47 0.34
N SER A 99 11.41 15.97 -0.84
CA SER A 99 10.04 15.55 -1.07
C SER A 99 9.65 14.39 -0.16
N ALA A 100 8.36 14.22 0.16
CA ALA A 100 7.88 13.09 0.96
C ALA A 100 8.37 11.73 0.41
N ALA A 101 8.38 11.58 -0.92
CA ALA A 101 8.89 10.39 -1.59
C ALA A 101 10.39 10.13 -1.32
N THR A 102 11.21 11.17 -1.35
CA THR A 102 12.65 11.06 -1.06
C THR A 102 12.89 10.68 0.40
N GLU A 103 12.19 11.33 1.33
CA GLU A 103 12.30 11.02 2.76
C GLU A 103 11.87 9.59 3.07
N LEU A 104 10.76 9.15 2.50
CA LEU A 104 10.23 7.81 2.69
C LEU A 104 11.16 6.74 2.08
N SER A 105 11.71 7.00 0.90
CA SER A 105 12.71 6.15 0.25
C SER A 105 13.96 6.00 1.13
N THR A 106 14.47 7.10 1.69
CA THR A 106 15.62 7.09 2.61
C THR A 106 15.32 6.28 3.87
N LEU A 107 14.11 6.41 4.45
CA LEU A 107 13.68 5.62 5.61
C LEU A 107 13.65 4.12 5.31
N LEU A 108 13.01 3.71 4.21
CA LEU A 108 12.92 2.30 3.82
C LEU A 108 14.29 1.69 3.52
N LEU A 109 15.15 2.46 2.83
CA LEU A 109 16.51 2.04 2.53
C LEU A 109 17.35 1.86 3.81
N SER A 110 17.22 2.80 4.76
CA SER A 110 17.93 2.73 6.05
C SER A 110 17.47 1.56 6.89
N LEU A 111 16.18 1.28 6.93
CA LEU A 111 15.63 0.08 7.58
C LEU A 111 16.13 -1.22 6.93
N ARG A 112 16.26 -1.24 5.62
CA ARG A 112 16.83 -2.39 4.90
C ARG A 112 18.30 -2.62 5.28
N LYS A 113 19.12 -1.55 5.31
CA LYS A 113 20.53 -1.64 5.72
C LYS A 113 20.66 -2.17 7.16
N LEU A 114 19.81 -1.68 8.07
CA LEU A 114 19.81 -2.12 9.47
C LEU A 114 19.41 -3.59 9.61
N ARG A 115 18.33 -4.03 8.93
CA ARG A 115 17.91 -5.44 8.96
C ARG A 115 18.99 -6.37 8.43
N GLU A 116 19.66 -5.99 7.34
CA GLU A 116 20.76 -6.76 6.79
C GLU A 116 21.91 -6.87 7.79
N ALA A 117 22.26 -5.78 8.48
CA ALA A 117 23.30 -5.76 9.49
C ALA A 117 22.95 -6.63 10.71
N VAL A 118 21.71 -6.54 11.20
CA VAL A 118 21.20 -7.38 12.29
C VAL A 118 21.24 -8.86 11.92
N LEU A 119 20.86 -9.21 10.70
CA LEU A 119 20.92 -10.59 10.20
C LEU A 119 22.38 -11.07 10.09
N ALA A 120 23.29 -10.24 9.57
CA ALA A 120 24.72 -10.58 9.45
C ALA A 120 25.40 -10.76 10.82
N THR A 121 24.86 -10.21 11.89
CA THR A 121 25.37 -10.31 13.26
C THR A 121 24.41 -11.08 14.20
N ALA A 122 23.57 -11.97 13.66
CA ALA A 122 22.53 -12.67 14.42
C ALA A 122 23.08 -13.44 15.65
N SER A 123 24.31 -13.97 15.55
CA SER A 123 24.96 -14.68 16.67
C SER A 123 25.33 -13.78 17.85
N THR A 124 25.49 -12.49 17.66
CA THR A 124 25.92 -11.52 18.69
C THR A 124 24.87 -10.48 19.01
N THR A 125 23.87 -10.31 18.15
CA THR A 125 22.78 -9.36 18.33
C THR A 125 21.68 -9.95 19.21
N PRO A 126 21.24 -9.28 20.29
CA PRO A 126 20.13 -9.76 21.11
C PRO A 126 18.85 -9.92 20.29
N ILE A 127 18.16 -11.05 20.43
CA ILE A 127 16.94 -11.37 19.70
C ILE A 127 15.86 -10.29 19.92
N ALA A 128 15.71 -9.77 21.15
CA ALA A 128 14.76 -8.70 21.43
C ALA A 128 15.04 -7.41 20.65
N PHE A 129 16.30 -7.12 20.33
CA PHE A 129 16.63 -5.99 19.47
C PHE A 129 16.31 -6.30 18.00
N SER A 130 16.61 -7.51 17.54
CA SER A 130 16.22 -7.98 16.20
C SER A 130 14.71 -7.90 15.99
N GLN A 131 13.93 -8.40 16.95
CA GLN A 131 12.46 -8.31 16.93
C GLN A 131 12.00 -6.85 16.81
N ARG A 132 12.53 -5.95 17.65
CA ARG A 132 12.19 -4.51 17.60
C ARG A 132 12.46 -3.88 16.25
N VAL A 133 13.60 -4.17 15.63
CA VAL A 133 13.98 -3.66 14.30
C VAL A 133 12.99 -4.16 13.24
N HIS A 134 12.63 -5.45 13.29
CA HIS A 134 11.70 -6.04 12.32
C HIS A 134 10.27 -5.51 12.52
N VAL A 135 9.77 -5.45 13.75
CA VAL A 135 8.44 -4.88 14.08
C VAL A 135 8.30 -3.46 13.56
N PHE A 136 9.29 -2.61 13.85
CA PHE A 136 9.28 -1.23 13.38
C PHE A 136 9.38 -1.13 11.84
N SER A 137 10.24 -1.94 11.23
CA SER A 137 10.37 -1.99 9.77
C SER A 137 9.08 -2.43 9.07
N ILE A 138 8.39 -3.43 9.62
CA ILE A 138 7.10 -3.92 9.11
C ILE A 138 6.07 -2.79 9.16
N LYS A 139 5.93 -2.12 10.32
CA LYS A 139 4.98 -1.02 10.49
C LYS A 139 5.17 0.09 9.46
N VAL A 140 6.40 0.60 9.31
CA VAL A 140 6.72 1.66 8.36
C VAL A 140 6.48 1.21 6.91
N SER A 141 6.90 -0.02 6.57
CA SER A 141 6.81 -0.53 5.20
C SER A 141 5.38 -0.90 4.79
N ILE A 142 4.51 -1.30 5.73
CA ILE A 142 3.08 -1.53 5.48
C ILE A 142 2.40 -0.20 5.18
N GLN A 143 2.64 0.86 5.98
CA GLN A 143 2.08 2.18 5.73
C GLN A 143 2.51 2.72 4.37
N ALA A 144 3.77 2.53 4.02
CA ALA A 144 4.32 2.88 2.70
C ALA A 144 3.84 1.97 1.56
N ARG A 145 3.03 0.95 1.84
CA ARG A 145 2.59 -0.06 0.88
C ARG A 145 3.75 -0.63 0.05
N HIS A 146 4.84 -0.99 0.73
CA HIS A 146 6.07 -1.49 0.08
C HIS A 146 6.32 -2.97 0.42
N PRO A 147 5.69 -3.93 -0.32
CA PRO A 147 5.79 -5.36 -0.06
C PRO A 147 7.22 -5.91 -0.03
N PRO A 148 8.15 -5.48 -0.90
CA PRO A 148 9.53 -5.98 -0.84
C PRO A 148 10.24 -5.71 0.48
N SER A 149 9.78 -4.73 1.27
CA SER A 149 10.35 -4.42 2.58
C SER A 149 9.60 -5.10 3.73
N TYR A 150 8.25 -5.14 3.72
CA TYR A 150 7.55 -5.71 4.86
C TYR A 150 7.41 -7.23 4.80
N PHE A 151 7.17 -7.83 3.63
CA PHE A 151 6.84 -9.25 3.54
C PHE A 151 7.99 -10.18 4.00
N PRO A 152 9.25 -9.99 3.54
CA PRO A 152 10.37 -10.79 4.06
C PRO A 152 10.62 -10.54 5.55
N SER A 153 10.43 -9.31 6.02
CA SER A 153 10.58 -8.96 7.44
C SER A 153 9.55 -9.64 8.31
N LEU A 154 8.29 -9.69 7.84
CA LEU A 154 7.16 -10.30 8.52
C LEU A 154 7.35 -11.82 8.62
N ARG A 155 7.80 -12.46 7.52
CA ARG A 155 8.15 -13.88 7.53
C ARG A 155 9.27 -14.18 8.51
N HIS A 156 10.38 -13.46 8.44
CA HIS A 156 11.51 -13.64 9.34
C HIS A 156 11.13 -13.42 10.82
N LEU A 157 10.29 -12.42 11.09
CA LEU A 157 9.81 -12.16 12.46
C LEU A 157 9.01 -13.34 13.02
N LEU A 158 8.09 -13.91 12.23
CA LEU A 158 7.18 -14.95 12.67
C LEU A 158 7.79 -16.36 12.61
N ASP A 159 8.65 -16.62 11.60
CA ASP A 159 9.20 -17.96 11.38
C ASP A 159 10.51 -18.20 12.16
N ASP A 160 11.36 -17.16 12.34
CA ASP A 160 12.71 -17.30 12.89
C ASP A 160 12.89 -16.61 14.24
N LEU A 161 12.34 -15.40 14.43
CA LEU A 161 12.57 -14.60 15.64
C LEU A 161 11.56 -14.83 16.74
N HIS A 162 10.32 -15.23 16.42
CA HIS A 162 9.31 -15.61 17.39
C HIS A 162 9.51 -17.08 17.79
N THR A 163 10.09 -17.30 18.97
CA THR A 163 10.36 -18.64 19.50
C THR A 163 9.79 -18.79 20.92
N PRO A 164 9.58 -20.02 21.41
CA PRO A 164 9.15 -20.23 22.80
C PRO A 164 10.10 -19.60 23.84
N SER A 165 11.39 -19.50 23.53
CA SER A 165 12.38 -18.86 24.40
C SER A 165 12.37 -17.33 24.32
N ASN A 166 11.90 -16.78 23.21
CA ASN A 166 11.84 -15.34 22.96
C ASN A 166 10.51 -14.99 22.27
N PRO A 167 9.39 -15.13 23.00
CA PRO A 167 8.07 -14.88 22.43
C PRO A 167 7.87 -13.38 22.19
N LEU A 168 7.19 -13.04 21.09
CA LEU A 168 6.61 -11.72 20.93
C LEU A 168 5.47 -11.51 21.94
N PRO A 169 5.19 -10.28 22.36
CA PRO A 169 3.97 -9.95 23.09
C PRO A 169 2.74 -10.45 22.32
N GLU A 170 1.74 -10.97 23.03
CA GLU A 170 0.56 -11.61 22.41
C GLU A 170 -0.16 -10.67 21.42
N SER A 171 -0.31 -9.39 21.79
CA SER A 171 -0.90 -8.38 20.91
C SER A 171 -0.11 -8.18 19.63
N GLU A 172 1.22 -8.04 19.72
CA GLU A 172 2.09 -7.88 18.56
C GLU A 172 2.08 -9.12 17.67
N LEU A 173 2.12 -10.32 18.27
CA LEU A 173 2.03 -11.58 17.54
C LEU A 173 0.72 -11.67 16.75
N LYS A 174 -0.40 -11.33 17.40
CA LYS A 174 -1.72 -11.31 16.78
C LYS A 174 -1.77 -10.34 15.59
N ASP A 175 -1.23 -9.15 15.74
CA ASP A 175 -1.20 -8.13 14.69
C ASP A 175 -0.38 -8.62 13.48
N HIS A 176 0.83 -9.15 13.72
CA HIS A 176 1.69 -9.60 12.62
C HIS A 176 1.15 -10.84 11.89
N ILE A 177 0.50 -11.76 12.62
CA ILE A 177 -0.24 -12.88 12.00
C ILE A 177 -1.39 -12.33 11.14
N SER A 178 -2.14 -11.34 11.64
CA SER A 178 -3.23 -10.70 10.90
C SER A 178 -2.72 -10.07 9.60
N TYR A 179 -1.61 -9.34 9.66
CA TYR A 179 -1.01 -8.72 8.47
C TYR A 179 -0.60 -9.76 7.43
N LEU A 180 -0.04 -10.89 7.86
CA LEU A 180 0.38 -11.95 6.95
C LEU A 180 -0.83 -12.63 6.28
N ILE A 181 -1.88 -12.95 7.04
CA ILE A 181 -3.12 -13.54 6.50
C ILE A 181 -3.77 -12.58 5.50
N LEU A 182 -3.89 -11.30 5.85
CA LEU A 182 -4.47 -10.29 4.97
C LEU A 182 -3.62 -10.04 3.73
N ASP A 183 -2.30 -10.13 3.83
CA ASP A 183 -1.41 -10.00 2.67
C ASP A 183 -1.66 -11.12 1.65
N TYR A 184 -1.78 -12.37 2.10
CA TYR A 184 -2.15 -13.49 1.22
C TYR A 184 -3.52 -13.25 0.56
N ALA A 185 -4.54 -12.87 1.33
CA ALA A 185 -5.90 -12.69 0.81
C ALA A 185 -6.04 -11.47 -0.10
N CYS A 186 -5.47 -10.33 0.29
CA CYS A 186 -5.73 -9.03 -0.36
C CYS A 186 -4.74 -8.70 -1.48
N ARG A 187 -3.44 -8.98 -1.27
CA ARG A 187 -2.39 -8.64 -2.23
C ARG A 187 -2.04 -9.79 -3.14
N GLN A 188 -1.82 -10.99 -2.56
CA GLN A 188 -1.40 -12.15 -3.35
C GLN A 188 -2.59 -12.87 -4.00
N GLU A 189 -3.80 -12.56 -3.57
CA GLU A 189 -5.06 -13.16 -4.04
C GLU A 189 -5.14 -14.68 -3.79
N ASP A 190 -4.34 -15.17 -2.83
CA ASP A 190 -4.31 -16.57 -2.42
C ASP A 190 -5.12 -16.80 -1.15
N LEU A 191 -6.44 -16.98 -1.33
CA LEU A 191 -7.35 -17.28 -0.23
C LEU A 191 -7.07 -18.64 0.41
N ALA A 192 -6.60 -19.61 -0.35
CA ALA A 192 -6.31 -20.95 0.18
C ALA A 192 -5.17 -20.87 1.19
N ALA A 193 -4.06 -20.22 0.84
CA ALA A 193 -2.94 -19.97 1.75
C ALA A 193 -3.34 -19.11 2.96
N ALA A 194 -4.21 -18.12 2.77
CA ALA A 194 -4.72 -17.30 3.86
C ALA A 194 -5.53 -18.12 4.89
N PHE A 195 -6.44 -18.97 4.43
CA PHE A 195 -7.22 -19.86 5.31
C PHE A 195 -6.35 -20.92 6.00
N GLU A 196 -5.39 -21.49 5.29
CA GLU A 196 -4.43 -22.44 5.85
C GLU A 196 -3.59 -21.81 6.96
N LEU A 197 -3.02 -20.63 6.70
CA LEU A 197 -2.25 -19.88 7.69
C LEU A 197 -3.10 -19.54 8.92
N ARG A 198 -4.34 -19.07 8.70
CA ARG A 198 -5.30 -18.80 9.80
C ARG A 198 -5.58 -20.05 10.63
N ALA A 199 -5.82 -21.20 10.00
CA ALA A 199 -6.07 -22.46 10.71
C ALA A 199 -4.85 -22.94 11.49
N ARG A 200 -3.64 -22.80 10.92
CA ARG A 200 -2.37 -23.08 11.61
C ARG A 200 -2.18 -22.17 12.80
N ALA A 201 -2.36 -20.87 12.65
CA ALA A 201 -2.21 -19.89 13.72
C ALA A 201 -3.19 -20.14 14.89
N ARG A 202 -4.43 -20.57 14.58
CA ARG A 202 -5.40 -21.00 15.64
C ARG A 202 -4.87 -22.17 16.46
N ARG A 203 -4.31 -23.18 15.81
CA ARG A 203 -3.77 -24.36 16.49
C ARG A 203 -2.51 -24.08 17.30
N GLN A 204 -1.61 -23.25 16.78
CA GLN A 204 -0.30 -23.00 17.37
C GLN A 204 -0.32 -21.90 18.43
N TYR A 205 -1.09 -20.84 18.22
CA TYR A 205 -1.04 -19.60 19.02
C TYR A 205 -2.40 -19.21 19.60
N ASN A 206 -3.41 -20.07 19.51
CA ASN A 206 -4.81 -19.73 19.87
C ASN A 206 -5.29 -18.42 19.22
N TYR A 207 -4.81 -18.14 18.01
CA TYR A 207 -5.09 -16.92 17.27
C TYR A 207 -6.57 -16.76 16.97
N GLN A 208 -7.13 -15.59 17.27
CA GLN A 208 -8.50 -15.22 16.98
C GLN A 208 -8.54 -13.75 16.56
N SER A 209 -9.16 -13.45 15.43
CA SER A 209 -9.39 -12.09 14.96
C SER A 209 -10.70 -12.03 14.16
N ARG A 210 -11.70 -11.34 14.74
CA ARG A 210 -12.98 -11.12 14.09
C ARG A 210 -12.82 -10.38 12.76
N ASP A 211 -11.98 -9.36 12.73
CA ASP A 211 -11.80 -8.51 11.56
C ASP A 211 -11.17 -9.26 10.39
N VAL A 212 -10.16 -10.10 10.68
CA VAL A 212 -9.57 -10.99 9.67
C VAL A 212 -10.58 -12.01 9.17
N ASP A 213 -11.34 -12.64 10.08
CA ASP A 213 -12.35 -13.63 9.71
C ASP A 213 -13.42 -13.03 8.82
N GLN A 214 -13.94 -11.85 9.17
CA GLN A 214 -14.92 -11.13 8.36
C GLN A 214 -14.34 -10.66 7.02
N THR A 215 -13.07 -10.24 6.98
CA THR A 215 -12.41 -9.86 5.72
C THR A 215 -12.27 -11.06 4.78
N LEU A 216 -11.81 -12.21 5.30
CA LEU A 216 -11.71 -13.44 4.50
C LEU A 216 -13.08 -13.89 4.00
N GLN A 217 -14.11 -13.85 4.85
CA GLN A 217 -15.49 -14.15 4.47
C GLN A 217 -16.00 -13.18 3.39
N ALA A 218 -15.73 -11.88 3.55
CA ALA A 218 -16.15 -10.86 2.60
C ALA A 218 -15.55 -11.10 1.21
N ILE A 219 -14.25 -11.44 1.15
CA ILE A 219 -13.56 -11.71 -0.13
C ILE A 219 -14.04 -13.04 -0.73
N ALA A 220 -14.21 -14.10 0.08
CA ALA A 220 -14.63 -15.41 -0.38
C ALA A 220 -16.05 -15.40 -0.98
N HIS A 221 -16.95 -14.55 -0.47
CA HIS A 221 -18.35 -14.46 -0.91
C HIS A 221 -18.66 -13.21 -1.74
N ASP A 222 -17.64 -12.49 -2.22
CA ASP A 222 -17.81 -11.21 -2.95
C ASP A 222 -18.72 -10.20 -2.22
N ASN A 223 -18.72 -10.23 -0.88
CA ASN A 223 -19.51 -9.32 -0.05
C ASN A 223 -18.75 -8.00 0.18
N TRP A 224 -18.82 -7.11 -0.83
CA TRP A 224 -18.13 -5.82 -0.77
C TRP A 224 -18.62 -4.90 0.34
N ILE A 225 -19.92 -5.00 0.74
CA ILE A 225 -20.46 -4.19 1.83
C ILE A 225 -19.79 -4.55 3.16
N LEU A 226 -19.64 -5.85 3.45
CA LEU A 226 -18.92 -6.32 4.63
C LEU A 226 -17.44 -5.91 4.57
N PHE A 227 -16.80 -6.07 3.41
CA PHE A 227 -15.40 -5.67 3.22
C PHE A 227 -15.16 -4.19 3.57
N TRP A 228 -16.00 -3.28 3.02
CA TRP A 228 -15.87 -1.84 3.29
C TRP A 228 -16.16 -1.48 4.74
N ARG A 229 -17.11 -2.17 5.39
CA ARG A 229 -17.42 -1.97 6.81
C ARG A 229 -16.22 -2.31 7.67
N VAL A 230 -15.68 -3.51 7.53
CA VAL A 230 -14.51 -3.96 8.29
C VAL A 230 -13.31 -3.04 8.05
N ARG A 231 -13.07 -2.64 6.79
CA ARG A 231 -11.97 -1.73 6.44
C ARG A 231 -12.06 -0.37 7.15
N LYS A 232 -13.27 0.13 7.44
CA LYS A 232 -13.46 1.38 8.20
C LYS A 232 -13.12 1.22 9.69
N GLU A 233 -13.33 0.05 10.24
CA GLU A 233 -13.21 -0.23 11.68
C GLU A 233 -11.79 -0.62 12.11
N VAL A 234 -11.01 -1.26 11.24
CA VAL A 234 -9.65 -1.73 11.53
C VAL A 234 -8.62 -0.61 11.67
N ASP A 235 -7.51 -0.92 12.34
CA ASP A 235 -6.37 -0.02 12.47
C ASP A 235 -5.73 0.37 11.12
N SER A 236 -4.86 1.38 11.14
CA SER A 236 -4.24 1.92 9.93
C SER A 236 -3.37 0.90 9.19
N SER A 237 -2.69 0.00 9.90
CA SER A 237 -1.81 -1.00 9.28
C SER A 237 -2.60 -2.12 8.61
N MET A 238 -3.63 -2.66 9.27
CA MET A 238 -4.55 -3.62 8.66
C MET A 238 -5.23 -3.01 7.43
N ARG A 239 -5.70 -1.77 7.56
CA ARG A 239 -6.31 -1.02 6.45
C ARG A 239 -5.36 -0.87 5.27
N ALA A 240 -4.09 -0.54 5.52
CA ALA A 240 -3.08 -0.41 4.47
C ALA A 240 -2.86 -1.73 3.71
N VAL A 241 -2.91 -2.87 4.41
CA VAL A 241 -2.84 -4.20 3.76
C VAL A 241 -4.13 -4.52 3.01
N MET A 242 -5.31 -4.26 3.59
CA MET A 242 -6.61 -4.48 2.92
C MET A 242 -6.75 -3.66 1.63
N ASN A 243 -6.15 -2.48 1.58
CA ASN A 243 -6.21 -1.59 0.42
C ASN A 243 -5.60 -2.20 -0.87
N TRP A 244 -4.86 -3.31 -0.79
CA TRP A 244 -4.44 -4.04 -1.99
C TRP A 244 -5.59 -4.71 -2.73
N ALA A 245 -6.67 -5.08 -2.02
CA ALA A 245 -7.88 -5.66 -2.63
C ALA A 245 -8.89 -4.60 -3.11
N GLU A 246 -8.71 -3.33 -2.78
CA GLU A 246 -9.68 -2.26 -2.99
C GLU A 246 -10.18 -2.16 -4.44
N ASP A 247 -9.26 -2.13 -5.41
CA ASP A 247 -9.62 -2.01 -6.83
C ASP A 247 -10.37 -3.26 -7.34
N ARG A 248 -10.00 -4.45 -6.83
CA ARG A 248 -10.66 -5.71 -7.18
C ARG A 248 -12.08 -5.76 -6.61
N VAL A 249 -12.22 -5.47 -5.32
CA VAL A 249 -13.53 -5.47 -4.63
C VAL A 249 -14.48 -4.46 -5.29
N ARG A 250 -13.99 -3.26 -5.62
CA ARG A 250 -14.79 -2.24 -6.32
C ARG A 250 -15.25 -2.71 -7.69
N ARG A 251 -14.36 -3.30 -8.50
CA ARG A 251 -14.72 -3.84 -9.82
C ARG A 251 -15.74 -4.97 -9.73
N HIS A 252 -15.61 -5.86 -8.73
CA HIS A 252 -16.58 -6.92 -8.50
C HIS A 252 -17.96 -6.34 -8.11
N ALA A 253 -18.00 -5.35 -7.23
CA ALA A 253 -19.22 -4.65 -6.85
C ALA A 253 -19.92 -4.01 -8.08
N LEU A 254 -19.18 -3.24 -8.87
CA LEU A 254 -19.71 -2.61 -10.08
C LEU A 254 -20.19 -3.64 -11.10
N LYS A 255 -19.46 -4.75 -11.29
CA LYS A 255 -19.88 -5.85 -12.17
C LYS A 255 -21.20 -6.49 -11.70
N ALA A 256 -21.35 -6.70 -10.39
CA ALA A 256 -22.57 -7.26 -9.80
C ALA A 256 -23.74 -6.28 -10.00
N VAL A 257 -23.55 -5.01 -9.67
CA VAL A 257 -24.56 -3.95 -9.87
C VAL A 257 -24.97 -3.84 -11.33
N GLY A 258 -24.00 -3.82 -12.24
CA GLY A 258 -24.23 -3.75 -13.68
C GLY A 258 -25.01 -4.92 -14.26
N LYS A 259 -24.93 -6.10 -13.63
CA LYS A 259 -25.73 -7.27 -14.03
C LYS A 259 -27.14 -7.29 -13.46
N THR A 260 -27.34 -6.73 -12.26
CA THR A 260 -28.56 -6.90 -11.47
C THR A 260 -29.54 -5.77 -11.68
N TYR A 261 -29.06 -4.51 -11.81
CA TYR A 261 -29.90 -3.33 -11.81
C TYR A 261 -30.02 -2.70 -13.21
N LEU A 262 -31.17 -2.07 -13.45
CA LEU A 262 -31.40 -1.21 -14.63
C LEU A 262 -30.98 0.22 -14.34
N SER A 263 -31.27 0.70 -13.13
CA SER A 263 -30.84 2.01 -12.64
C SER A 263 -30.62 1.96 -11.13
N VAL A 264 -29.76 2.81 -10.61
CA VAL A 264 -29.43 2.94 -9.19
C VAL A 264 -29.29 4.40 -8.80
N ASP A 265 -29.39 4.69 -7.51
CA ASP A 265 -29.10 6.00 -6.94
C ASP A 265 -27.59 6.30 -6.98
N VAL A 266 -27.23 7.58 -7.27
CA VAL A 266 -25.81 8.01 -7.39
C VAL A 266 -25.07 7.85 -6.06
N ALA A 267 -25.66 8.28 -4.95
CA ALA A 267 -25.02 8.22 -3.64
C ALA A 267 -24.82 6.76 -3.21
N TRP A 268 -25.85 5.93 -3.42
CA TRP A 268 -25.79 4.50 -3.08
C TRP A 268 -24.68 3.76 -3.85
N ILE A 269 -24.55 3.99 -5.17
CA ILE A 269 -23.54 3.28 -5.95
C ILE A 269 -22.13 3.77 -5.63
N VAL A 270 -21.95 5.07 -5.43
CA VAL A 270 -20.65 5.64 -5.09
C VAL A 270 -20.19 5.11 -3.74
N GLU A 271 -20.99 5.25 -2.69
CA GLU A 271 -20.64 4.79 -1.37
C GLU A 271 -20.54 3.27 -1.29
N GLY A 272 -21.54 2.56 -1.83
CA GLY A 272 -21.59 1.10 -1.77
C GLY A 272 -20.47 0.41 -2.51
N CYS A 273 -20.03 0.93 -3.65
CA CYS A 273 -18.97 0.31 -4.44
C CYS A 273 -17.55 0.76 -4.08
N THR A 274 -17.39 1.94 -3.45
CA THR A 274 -16.06 2.45 -3.08
C THR A 274 -15.76 2.36 -1.60
N GLY A 275 -16.79 2.31 -0.76
CA GLY A 275 -16.67 2.36 0.71
C GLY A 275 -16.13 3.69 1.24
N ASP A 276 -16.08 4.74 0.43
CA ASP A 276 -15.46 6.01 0.77
C ASP A 276 -16.27 7.18 0.20
N HIS A 277 -16.63 8.14 1.07
CA HIS A 277 -17.41 9.33 0.72
C HIS A 277 -16.62 10.39 -0.09
N THR A 278 -15.30 10.24 -0.21
CA THR A 278 -14.46 11.17 -0.99
C THR A 278 -14.55 10.96 -2.51
N TRP A 279 -15.22 9.87 -2.91
CA TRP A 279 -15.45 9.59 -4.31
C TRP A 279 -16.66 10.37 -4.85
N THR A 280 -16.56 10.80 -6.10
CA THR A 280 -17.68 11.30 -6.89
C THR A 280 -18.02 10.32 -8.00
N TRP A 281 -19.22 10.41 -8.53
CA TRP A 281 -19.63 9.58 -9.66
C TRP A 281 -18.68 9.75 -10.86
N GLU A 282 -18.34 10.97 -11.18
CA GLU A 282 -17.48 11.32 -12.32
C GLU A 282 -16.11 10.63 -12.20
N LYS A 283 -15.49 10.71 -11.02
CA LYS A 283 -14.23 10.04 -10.71
C LYS A 283 -14.33 8.52 -10.79
N LEU A 284 -15.45 7.95 -10.33
CA LEU A 284 -15.71 6.51 -10.39
C LEU A 284 -15.89 6.05 -11.84
N ALA A 285 -16.71 6.76 -12.60
CA ALA A 285 -17.02 6.44 -14.00
C ALA A 285 -15.76 6.54 -14.89
N GLU A 286 -14.94 7.56 -14.70
CA GLU A 286 -13.67 7.74 -15.43
C GLU A 286 -12.68 6.64 -15.09
N LYS A 287 -12.45 6.37 -13.79
CA LYS A 287 -11.46 5.37 -13.35
C LYS A 287 -11.81 3.97 -13.81
N GLU A 288 -13.07 3.58 -13.70
CA GLU A 288 -13.52 2.21 -14.03
C GLU A 288 -14.06 2.10 -15.47
N LYS A 289 -14.02 3.21 -16.23
CA LYS A 289 -14.47 3.32 -17.63
C LYS A 289 -15.91 2.83 -17.81
N LEU A 290 -16.82 3.32 -16.95
CA LEU A 290 -18.22 2.96 -16.98
C LEU A 290 -18.94 3.74 -18.06
N GLY A 291 -19.62 3.03 -18.98
CA GLY A 291 -20.46 3.62 -20.02
C GLY A 291 -21.90 3.88 -19.56
N TRP A 292 -22.13 4.13 -18.25
CA TRP A 292 -23.46 4.35 -17.69
C TRP A 292 -23.81 5.84 -17.71
N GLU A 293 -25.08 6.15 -17.98
CA GLU A 293 -25.56 7.53 -18.10
C GLU A 293 -26.09 8.05 -16.76
N LYS A 294 -25.75 9.29 -16.38
CA LYS A 294 -26.28 9.95 -15.20
C LYS A 294 -27.49 10.81 -15.61
N GLU A 295 -28.63 10.53 -15.00
CA GLU A 295 -29.86 11.31 -15.17
C GLU A 295 -30.31 11.82 -13.78
N GLY A 296 -30.01 13.08 -13.47
CA GLY A 296 -30.27 13.66 -12.14
C GLY A 296 -29.51 12.91 -11.03
N ASP A 297 -30.25 12.38 -10.05
CA ASP A 297 -29.69 11.61 -8.93
C ASP A 297 -29.61 10.10 -9.20
N ARG A 298 -29.88 9.67 -10.44
CA ARG A 298 -29.85 8.26 -10.83
C ARG A 298 -28.82 7.98 -11.90
N ILE A 299 -28.27 6.78 -11.84
CA ILE A 299 -27.40 6.21 -12.85
C ILE A 299 -28.21 5.17 -13.65
N ILE A 300 -28.30 5.36 -14.94
CA ILE A 300 -28.96 4.45 -15.87
C ILE A 300 -27.92 3.48 -16.40
N ILE A 301 -28.05 2.22 -16.02
CA ILE A 301 -27.13 1.14 -16.40
C ILE A 301 -27.57 0.50 -17.71
N ARG A 302 -28.86 0.27 -17.84
CA ARG A 302 -29.47 -0.29 -19.06
C ARG A 302 -30.85 0.31 -19.29
N LYS A 303 -31.14 0.71 -20.51
CA LYS A 303 -32.49 1.14 -20.89
C LYS A 303 -33.41 -0.10 -21.02
N PRO A 304 -34.64 -0.04 -20.54
CA PRO A 304 -35.62 -1.12 -20.73
C PRO A 304 -35.76 -1.41 -22.23
N ARG A 305 -35.80 -2.70 -22.60
CA ARG A 305 -36.18 -3.05 -23.98
C ARG A 305 -37.59 -2.57 -24.25
N PRO A 306 -37.84 -1.87 -25.38
CA PRO A 306 -39.21 -1.50 -25.75
C PRO A 306 -40.03 -2.79 -25.84
N LYS A 307 -41.20 -2.78 -25.21
CA LYS A 307 -42.17 -3.89 -25.36
C LYS A 307 -42.48 -4.03 -26.84
N PRO A 308 -42.49 -5.27 -27.42
CA PRO A 308 -42.96 -5.47 -28.78
C PRO A 308 -44.38 -4.87 -28.86
N LYS A 309 -44.62 -4.03 -29.86
CA LYS A 309 -45.98 -3.52 -30.14
C LYS A 309 -46.86 -4.76 -30.35
N PRO A 310 -48.04 -4.84 -29.73
CA PRO A 310 -49.02 -5.88 -30.10
C PRO A 310 -49.27 -5.75 -31.60
N GLU A 311 -48.99 -6.80 -32.35
CA GLU A 311 -49.35 -6.88 -33.78
C GLU A 311 -50.87 -6.68 -33.86
N GLY A 312 -51.26 -5.59 -34.54
CA GLY A 312 -52.62 -5.17 -34.65
C GLY A 312 -53.42 -6.10 -35.55
N ASN A 313 -54.60 -6.41 -35.06
CA ASN A 313 -55.80 -6.77 -35.78
C ASN A 313 -55.72 -7.87 -36.85
N LEU A 314 -56.07 -9.05 -36.42
CA LEU A 314 -56.74 -10.00 -37.30
C LEU A 314 -58.01 -9.32 -37.88
N THR A 315 -57.95 -9.02 -39.15
CA THR A 315 -59.14 -8.65 -39.96
C THR A 315 -60.21 -9.73 -39.82
N PRO A 316 -61.48 -9.41 -39.50
CA PRO A 316 -62.53 -10.44 -39.47
C PRO A 316 -62.77 -10.99 -40.87
N ILE A 317 -62.74 -12.32 -41.00
CA ILE A 317 -63.11 -13.03 -42.18
C ILE A 317 -64.63 -12.80 -42.39
N GLN A 318 -64.97 -12.08 -43.47
CA GLN A 318 -66.37 -12.03 -43.91
C GLN A 318 -66.81 -13.39 -44.38
N GLU A 319 -67.71 -14.03 -43.65
CA GLU A 319 -68.48 -15.18 -44.15
C GLU A 319 -69.41 -14.65 -45.25
N SER A 320 -69.14 -15.02 -46.49
CA SER A 320 -70.07 -14.89 -47.61
C SER A 320 -71.00 -16.07 -47.59
N THR A 321 -72.24 -15.86 -47.10
CA THR A 321 -73.36 -16.74 -47.41
C THR A 321 -73.81 -16.56 -48.84
N GLY A 322 -73.86 -17.65 -49.61
CA GLY A 322 -74.45 -17.81 -50.93
C GLY A 322 -74.84 -19.24 -51.09
#